data_81f76a0d5c53ab7a1538d741c5d922a0
#
_entry.id   81f76a0d5c53ab7a1538d741c5d922a0
#
_cell.length_a   1.000
_cell.length_b   1.000
_cell.length_c   1.000
_cell.angle_alpha   90.00
_cell.angle_beta   90.00
_cell.angle_gamma   90.00
#
_symmetry.space_group_name_H-M   'P 1'
#
loop_
_entity.id
_entity.type
_entity.pdbx_description
1 polymer ?
#
loop_
_entity_poly.entity_id
_entity_poly.type
_entity_poly.pdbx_seq_one_letter_code
_entity_poly.pdbx_strand_id
1 'polypeptide(L)'
;GVQRTVMLTGDREEVARQVAEQTGVTEYHAELLPADKVSHVERLLKDKQTGTSLAFVGDGINDAPVLARADVGIAMGALGSDAAIEAADVVLMDDKPSKIALAIRLSRRTIFIAKENAWFAIGIKVAVLLLATVGFANMGWAVFADVGVMVLAVLNAMRAR
;
A
#
# COMPACT_ATOMS: atom_id res chain seq x y z
N GLY A 1 -5.65 7.22 -8.56
CA GLY A 1 -4.64 6.55 -9.35
C GLY A 1 -3.24 7.09 -9.06
N VAL A 2 -2.23 6.59 -9.73
CA VAL A 2 -0.89 7.15 -9.71
C VAL A 2 -0.92 8.47 -10.49
N GLN A 3 -0.40 9.54 -9.89
CA GLN A 3 -0.41 10.88 -10.49
C GLN A 3 0.91 11.21 -11.20
N ARG A 4 2.02 10.69 -10.70
CA ARG A 4 3.37 10.94 -11.21
C ARG A 4 4.17 9.64 -11.14
N THR A 5 4.93 9.37 -12.17
CA THR A 5 5.86 8.24 -12.25
C THR A 5 7.25 8.77 -12.55
N VAL A 6 8.22 8.39 -11.73
CA VAL A 6 9.63 8.82 -11.85
C VAL A 6 10.50 7.59 -11.95
N MET A 7 11.39 7.53 -12.93
CA MET A 7 12.38 6.48 -13.07
C MET A 7 13.73 6.98 -12.57
N LEU A 8 14.34 6.23 -11.64
CA LEU A 8 15.69 6.49 -11.13
C LEU A 8 16.60 5.33 -11.52
N THR A 9 17.56 5.58 -12.39
CA THR A 9 18.45 4.52 -12.90
C THR A 9 19.90 4.91 -12.85
N GLY A 10 20.79 3.92 -12.68
CA GLY A 10 22.23 4.07 -12.86
C GLY A 10 22.69 3.92 -14.30
N ASP A 11 21.79 3.61 -15.24
CA ASP A 11 22.11 3.46 -16.65
C ASP A 11 22.44 4.80 -17.30
N ARG A 12 23.06 4.72 -18.50
CA ARG A 12 23.40 5.89 -19.30
C ARG A 12 22.13 6.63 -19.75
N GLU A 13 22.26 7.93 -19.91
CA GLU A 13 21.18 8.84 -20.32
C GLU A 13 20.42 8.35 -21.57
N GLU A 14 21.13 7.86 -22.59
CA GLU A 14 20.52 7.37 -23.84
C GLU A 14 19.59 6.18 -23.61
N VAL A 15 20.01 5.22 -22.77
CA VAL A 15 19.23 4.04 -22.43
C VAL A 15 18.02 4.44 -21.58
N ALA A 16 18.24 5.27 -20.58
CA ALA A 16 17.19 5.77 -19.70
C ALA A 16 16.09 6.48 -20.48
N ARG A 17 16.46 7.34 -21.44
CA ARG A 17 15.52 8.04 -22.31
C ARG A 17 14.65 7.08 -23.13
N GLN A 18 15.28 6.07 -23.77
CA GLN A 18 14.55 5.08 -24.56
C GLN A 18 13.54 4.30 -23.71
N VAL A 19 13.96 3.87 -22.52
CA VAL A 19 13.07 3.16 -21.59
C VAL A 19 11.96 4.05 -21.08
N ALA A 20 12.25 5.32 -20.78
CA ALA A 20 11.25 6.29 -20.34
C ALA A 20 10.18 6.53 -21.42
N GLU A 21 10.59 6.68 -22.68
CA GLU A 21 9.67 6.82 -23.82
C GLU A 21 8.78 5.58 -24.01
N GLN A 22 9.36 4.38 -23.89
CA GLN A 22 8.62 3.12 -24.04
C GLN A 22 7.64 2.86 -22.88
N THR A 23 8.00 3.24 -21.66
CA THR A 23 7.21 2.98 -20.47
C THR A 23 6.22 4.10 -20.15
N GLY A 24 6.40 5.28 -20.75
CA GLY A 24 5.55 6.43 -20.54
C GLY A 24 5.67 7.04 -19.13
N VAL A 25 6.82 6.90 -18.48
CA VAL A 25 7.08 7.57 -17.18
C VAL A 25 7.11 9.09 -17.38
N THR A 26 6.62 9.82 -16.38
CA THR A 26 6.51 11.28 -16.48
C THR A 26 7.86 12.00 -16.35
N GLU A 27 8.82 11.37 -15.69
CA GLU A 27 10.15 11.92 -15.42
C GLU A 27 11.16 10.79 -15.26
N TYR A 28 12.41 11.03 -15.63
CA TYR A 28 13.49 10.10 -15.39
C TYR A 28 14.79 10.82 -15.00
N HIS A 29 15.61 10.13 -14.23
CA HIS A 29 16.96 10.55 -13.87
C HIS A 29 17.90 9.38 -14.11
N ALA A 30 18.95 9.62 -14.88
CA ALA A 30 19.93 8.63 -15.31
C ALA A 30 21.28 8.82 -14.58
N GLU A 31 22.19 7.88 -14.77
CA GLU A 31 23.58 7.91 -14.27
C GLU A 31 23.68 8.11 -12.75
N LEU A 32 22.66 7.67 -12.00
CA LEU A 32 22.58 7.85 -10.55
C LEU A 32 23.41 6.80 -9.81
N LEU A 33 24.20 7.25 -8.86
CA LEU A 33 24.78 6.40 -7.84
C LEU A 33 23.70 6.03 -6.77
N PRO A 34 23.91 4.97 -5.99
CA PRO A 34 22.95 4.59 -4.95
C PRO A 34 22.61 5.73 -3.96
N ALA A 35 23.60 6.54 -3.58
CA ALA A 35 23.40 7.70 -2.71
C ALA A 35 22.54 8.81 -3.37
N ASP A 36 22.68 8.96 -4.69
CA ASP A 36 21.90 9.95 -5.44
C ASP A 36 20.44 9.55 -5.51
N LYS A 37 20.15 8.25 -5.68
CA LYS A 37 18.78 7.73 -5.62
C LYS A 37 18.08 8.06 -4.29
N VAL A 38 18.77 7.87 -3.15
CA VAL A 38 18.25 8.23 -1.82
C VAL A 38 17.95 9.73 -1.76
N SER A 39 18.88 10.58 -2.20
CA SER A 39 18.70 12.04 -2.21
C SER A 39 17.53 12.48 -3.10
N HIS A 40 17.31 11.80 -4.24
CA HIS A 40 16.17 12.05 -5.12
C HIS A 40 14.85 11.68 -4.45
N VAL A 41 14.78 10.52 -3.81
CA VAL A 41 13.59 10.08 -3.07
C VAL A 41 13.28 11.03 -1.91
N GLU A 42 14.29 11.48 -1.15
CA GLU A 42 14.09 12.46 -0.07
C GLU A 42 13.57 13.81 -0.59
N ARG A 43 14.00 14.25 -1.76
CA ARG A 43 13.43 15.46 -2.41
C ARG A 43 11.97 15.23 -2.80
N LEU A 44 11.67 14.12 -3.47
CA LEU A 44 10.30 13.77 -3.85
C LEU A 44 9.36 13.67 -2.64
N LEU A 45 9.86 13.16 -1.50
CA LEU A 45 9.11 13.11 -0.25
C LEU A 45 8.80 14.50 0.32
N LYS A 46 9.73 15.47 0.18
CA LYS A 46 9.52 16.86 0.61
C LYS A 46 8.53 17.61 -0.31
N ASP A 47 8.60 17.33 -1.60
CA ASP A 47 7.83 18.03 -2.64
C ASP A 47 6.43 17.42 -2.86
N LYS A 48 6.13 16.28 -2.25
CA LYS A 48 4.84 15.60 -2.42
C LYS A 48 3.69 16.41 -1.84
N GLN A 49 2.53 16.31 -2.48
CA GLN A 49 1.31 16.95 -2.00
C GLN A 49 0.82 16.31 -0.69
N THR A 50 0.23 17.12 0.18
CA THR A 50 -0.41 16.62 1.41
C THR A 50 -1.49 15.59 1.08
N GLY A 51 -1.42 14.43 1.76
CA GLY A 51 -2.38 13.33 1.53
C GLY A 51 -2.00 12.37 0.39
N THR A 52 -0.80 12.55 -0.22
CA THR A 52 -0.24 11.58 -1.16
C THR A 52 0.88 10.78 -0.52
N SER A 53 1.14 9.58 -1.05
CA SER A 53 2.23 8.70 -0.63
C SER A 53 3.16 8.44 -1.80
N LEU A 54 4.46 8.37 -1.52
CA LEU A 54 5.48 7.98 -2.46
C LEU A 54 5.76 6.48 -2.31
N ALA A 55 5.54 5.72 -3.36
CA ALA A 55 5.96 4.32 -3.43
C ALA A 55 7.26 4.22 -4.24
N PHE A 56 8.24 3.52 -3.71
CA PHE A 56 9.47 3.18 -4.43
C PHE A 56 9.46 1.69 -4.76
N VAL A 57 9.80 1.36 -5.99
CA VAL A 57 9.88 -0.02 -6.48
C VAL A 57 11.32 -0.30 -6.87
N GLY A 58 11.91 -1.33 -6.28
CA GLY A 58 13.28 -1.74 -6.56
C GLY A 58 13.45 -3.25 -6.47
N ASP A 59 14.49 -3.79 -7.10
CA ASP A 59 14.76 -5.23 -7.21
C ASP A 59 16.09 -5.65 -6.58
N GLY A 60 16.94 -4.70 -6.21
CA GLY A 60 18.32 -4.94 -5.85
C GLY A 60 18.71 -4.61 -4.41
N ILE A 61 19.84 -5.20 -4.00
CA ILE A 61 20.53 -4.91 -2.73
C ILE A 61 20.83 -3.41 -2.59
N ASN A 62 21.18 -2.78 -3.69
CA ASN A 62 21.54 -1.36 -3.73
C ASN A 62 20.33 -0.43 -3.50
N ASP A 63 19.12 -0.93 -3.65
CA ASP A 63 17.88 -0.16 -3.47
C ASP A 63 17.32 -0.29 -2.06
N ALA A 64 17.83 -1.19 -1.20
CA ALA A 64 17.38 -1.37 0.17
C ALA A 64 17.34 -0.05 0.99
N PRO A 65 18.35 0.83 0.94
CA PRO A 65 18.28 2.11 1.64
C PRO A 65 17.19 3.04 1.10
N VAL A 66 16.86 2.94 -0.19
CA VAL A 66 15.82 3.74 -0.84
C VAL A 66 14.44 3.20 -0.51
N LEU A 67 14.28 1.86 -0.53
CA LEU A 67 13.05 1.16 -0.12
C LEU A 67 12.63 1.57 1.31
N ALA A 68 13.60 1.55 2.23
CA ALA A 68 13.35 1.92 3.64
C ALA A 68 13.03 3.42 3.84
N ARG A 69 13.34 4.29 2.88
CA ARG A 69 13.08 5.74 2.97
C ARG A 69 11.75 6.16 2.38
N ALA A 70 11.20 5.39 1.44
CA ALA A 70 9.92 5.67 0.83
C ALA A 70 8.75 5.57 1.84
N ASP A 71 7.60 6.17 1.54
CA ASP A 71 6.39 5.94 2.34
C ASP A 71 5.89 4.49 2.18
N VAL A 72 6.17 3.87 1.03
CA VAL A 72 5.91 2.45 0.75
C VAL A 72 7.05 1.91 -0.12
N GLY A 73 7.85 1.02 0.44
CA GLY A 73 8.88 0.27 -0.27
C GLY A 73 8.31 -1.02 -0.87
N ILE A 74 8.52 -1.23 -2.17
CA ILE A 74 8.07 -2.43 -2.89
C ILE A 74 9.29 -3.13 -3.47
N ALA A 75 9.65 -4.29 -2.94
CA ALA A 75 10.69 -5.14 -3.50
C ALA A 75 10.13 -6.06 -4.58
N MET A 76 10.86 -6.22 -5.67
CA MET A 76 10.53 -7.12 -6.78
C MET A 76 11.50 -8.29 -6.84
N GLY A 77 10.97 -9.45 -7.23
CA GLY A 77 11.73 -10.65 -7.48
C GLY A 77 11.73 -11.69 -6.37
N ALA A 78 11.46 -12.93 -6.73
CA ALA A 78 11.53 -14.08 -5.83
C ALA A 78 12.96 -14.37 -5.33
N LEU A 79 13.96 -13.82 -6.01
CA LEU A 79 15.40 -13.91 -5.71
C LEU A 79 15.96 -12.55 -5.27
N GLY A 80 15.07 -11.61 -4.88
CA GLY A 80 15.48 -10.33 -4.29
C GLY A 80 16.45 -10.58 -3.13
N SER A 81 17.41 -9.70 -2.95
CA SER A 81 18.33 -9.85 -1.83
C SER A 81 17.54 -9.84 -0.52
N ASP A 82 17.96 -10.65 0.44
CA ASP A 82 17.36 -10.67 1.78
C ASP A 82 17.26 -9.23 2.35
N ALA A 83 18.26 -8.38 2.08
CA ALA A 83 18.28 -6.98 2.49
C ALA A 83 17.16 -6.14 1.84
N ALA A 84 16.83 -6.35 0.55
CA ALA A 84 15.72 -5.64 -0.10
C ALA A 84 14.36 -6.12 0.42
N ILE A 85 14.24 -7.42 0.65
CA ILE A 85 13.03 -8.03 1.22
C ILE A 85 12.79 -7.51 2.64
N GLU A 86 13.84 -7.42 3.46
CA GLU A 86 13.75 -6.91 4.85
C GLU A 86 13.44 -5.41 4.90
N ALA A 87 13.90 -4.63 3.92
CA ALA A 87 13.69 -3.19 3.84
C ALA A 87 12.33 -2.79 3.24
N ALA A 88 11.61 -3.71 2.59
CA ALA A 88 10.38 -3.43 1.86
C ALA A 88 9.12 -3.68 2.69
N ASP A 89 8.10 -2.82 2.51
CA ASP A 89 6.75 -3.03 3.08
C ASP A 89 5.95 -4.08 2.29
N VAL A 90 6.24 -4.22 1.00
CA VAL A 90 5.57 -5.13 0.09
C VAL A 90 6.61 -5.88 -0.74
N VAL A 91 6.47 -7.19 -0.83
CA VAL A 91 7.32 -8.05 -1.69
C VAL A 91 6.48 -8.67 -2.79
N LEU A 92 6.85 -8.40 -4.04
CA LEU A 92 6.25 -9.04 -5.21
C LEU A 92 7.11 -10.24 -5.61
N MET A 93 6.58 -11.43 -5.41
CA MET A 93 7.31 -12.69 -5.68
C MET A 93 7.60 -12.94 -7.16
N ASP A 94 6.93 -12.21 -8.05
CA ASP A 94 7.12 -12.29 -9.50
C ASP A 94 7.80 -10.99 -9.99
N ASP A 95 8.69 -11.09 -10.99
CA ASP A 95 9.32 -9.94 -11.66
C ASP A 95 8.35 -9.26 -12.66
N LYS A 96 7.10 -9.01 -12.24
CA LYS A 96 6.06 -8.42 -13.08
C LYS A 96 5.57 -7.09 -12.52
N PRO A 97 6.01 -5.96 -13.08
CA PRO A 97 5.55 -4.63 -12.64
C PRO A 97 4.02 -4.46 -12.69
N SER A 98 3.32 -5.21 -13.55
CA SER A 98 1.85 -5.22 -13.63
C SER A 98 1.17 -5.65 -12.32
N LYS A 99 1.87 -6.41 -11.47
CA LYS A 99 1.38 -6.82 -10.14
C LYS A 99 1.28 -5.66 -9.16
N ILE A 100 2.02 -4.57 -9.36
CA ILE A 100 1.91 -3.35 -8.55
C ILE A 100 0.48 -2.78 -8.62
N ALA A 101 -0.07 -2.70 -9.83
CA ALA A 101 -1.45 -2.22 -10.01
C ALA A 101 -2.48 -3.15 -9.35
N LEU A 102 -2.22 -4.46 -9.33
CA LEU A 102 -3.05 -5.43 -8.61
C LEU A 102 -2.94 -5.24 -7.10
N ALA A 103 -1.72 -5.09 -6.56
CA ALA A 103 -1.48 -4.85 -5.14
C ALA A 103 -2.20 -3.59 -4.63
N ILE A 104 -2.12 -2.49 -5.37
CA ILE A 104 -2.83 -1.24 -5.06
C ILE A 104 -4.35 -1.44 -5.04
N ARG A 105 -4.91 -2.17 -6.02
CA ARG A 105 -6.36 -2.45 -6.05
C ARG A 105 -6.80 -3.31 -4.89
N LEU A 106 -6.03 -4.35 -4.58
CA LEU A 106 -6.32 -5.26 -3.47
C LEU A 106 -6.27 -4.54 -2.13
N SER A 107 -5.24 -3.73 -1.90
CA SER A 107 -5.10 -2.90 -0.70
C SER A 107 -6.30 -1.96 -0.50
N ARG A 108 -6.71 -1.23 -1.56
CA ARG A 108 -7.88 -0.34 -1.50
C ARG A 108 -9.17 -1.10 -1.17
N ARG A 109 -9.36 -2.26 -1.79
CA ARG A 109 -10.52 -3.12 -1.51
C ARG A 109 -10.52 -3.61 -0.07
N THR A 110 -9.37 -4.05 0.44
CA THR A 110 -9.23 -4.52 1.82
C THR A 110 -9.53 -3.41 2.82
N ILE A 111 -8.98 -2.20 2.61
CA ILE A 111 -9.27 -1.04 3.47
C ILE A 111 -10.74 -0.66 3.42
N PHE A 112 -11.38 -0.73 2.25
CA PHE A 112 -12.82 -0.45 2.12
C PHE A 112 -13.64 -1.44 2.95
N ILE A 113 -13.38 -2.75 2.81
CA ILE A 113 -14.07 -3.80 3.58
C ILE A 113 -13.82 -3.63 5.09
N ALA A 114 -12.60 -3.30 5.49
CA ALA A 114 -12.28 -3.06 6.90
C ALA A 114 -13.07 -1.88 7.47
N LYS A 115 -13.17 -0.77 6.73
CA LYS A 115 -13.98 0.40 7.11
C LYS A 115 -15.47 0.06 7.16
N GLU A 116 -15.99 -0.67 6.17
CA GLU A 116 -17.38 -1.15 6.14
C GLU A 116 -17.71 -1.95 7.40
N ASN A 117 -16.85 -2.92 7.75
CA ASN A 117 -17.01 -3.73 8.96
C ASN A 117 -16.96 -2.89 10.24
N ALA A 118 -16.04 -1.94 10.33
CA ALA A 118 -15.92 -1.07 11.50
C ALA A 118 -17.19 -0.20 11.69
N TRP A 119 -17.64 0.46 10.63
CA TRP A 119 -18.85 1.29 10.69
C TRP A 119 -20.11 0.47 10.99
N PHE A 120 -20.23 -0.72 10.41
CA PHE A 120 -21.32 -1.65 10.69
C PHE A 120 -21.32 -2.07 12.16
N ALA A 121 -20.16 -2.45 12.70
CA ALA A 121 -20.03 -2.84 14.11
C ALA A 121 -20.39 -1.71 15.08
N ILE A 122 -19.89 -0.50 14.81
CA ILE A 122 -20.21 0.69 15.63
C ILE A 122 -21.71 1.00 15.53
N GLY A 123 -22.28 0.96 14.34
CA GLY A 123 -23.70 1.24 14.13
C GLY A 123 -24.62 0.30 14.92
N ILE A 124 -24.33 -1.01 14.89
CA ILE A 124 -25.11 -1.98 15.68
C ILE A 124 -24.91 -1.77 17.18
N LYS A 125 -23.70 -1.49 17.65
CA LYS A 125 -23.47 -1.21 19.08
C LYS A 125 -24.22 0.02 19.57
N VAL A 126 -24.20 1.09 18.80
CA VAL A 126 -24.98 2.30 19.13
C VAL A 126 -26.49 2.01 19.14
N ALA A 127 -26.99 1.26 18.16
CA ALA A 127 -28.42 0.90 18.10
C ALA A 127 -28.82 0.06 19.31
N VAL A 128 -28.06 -0.95 19.71
CA VAL A 128 -28.34 -1.78 20.89
C VAL A 128 -28.27 -0.95 22.16
N LEU A 129 -27.35 -0.02 22.30
CA LEU A 129 -27.22 0.88 23.43
C LEU A 129 -28.48 1.77 23.56
N LEU A 130 -28.94 2.34 22.45
CA LEU A 130 -30.18 3.14 22.43
C LEU A 130 -31.40 2.31 22.80
N LEU A 131 -31.52 1.09 22.30
CA LEU A 131 -32.61 0.17 22.67
C LEU A 131 -32.55 -0.22 24.15
N ALA A 132 -31.38 -0.36 24.72
CA ALA A 132 -31.18 -0.65 26.14
C ALA A 132 -31.62 0.54 27.03
N THR A 133 -31.32 1.78 26.62
CA THR A 133 -31.77 2.98 27.38
C THR A 133 -33.29 3.15 27.42
N VAL A 134 -33.98 2.67 26.38
CA VAL A 134 -35.46 2.68 26.31
C VAL A 134 -36.08 1.43 26.96
N GLY A 135 -35.24 0.49 27.44
CA GLY A 135 -35.71 -0.71 28.13
C GLY A 135 -36.11 -1.89 27.22
N PHE A 136 -35.92 -1.77 25.89
CA PHE A 136 -36.22 -2.84 24.94
C PHE A 136 -35.10 -3.88 24.79
N ALA A 137 -33.87 -3.59 25.20
CA ALA A 137 -32.76 -4.53 25.12
C ALA A 137 -32.19 -4.81 26.50
N ASN A 138 -31.83 -6.07 26.73
CA ASN A 138 -31.14 -6.52 27.94
C ASN A 138 -29.70 -6.94 27.60
N MET A 139 -28.93 -7.32 28.63
CA MET A 139 -27.54 -7.73 28.46
C MET A 139 -27.35 -8.91 27.49
N GLY A 140 -28.33 -9.84 27.44
CA GLY A 140 -28.30 -10.98 26.51
C GLY A 140 -28.39 -10.55 25.05
N TRP A 141 -29.21 -9.56 24.72
CA TRP A 141 -29.27 -8.97 23.38
C TRP A 141 -27.99 -8.27 22.99
N ALA A 142 -27.32 -7.58 23.92
CA ALA A 142 -26.05 -6.94 23.65
C ALA A 142 -24.93 -7.94 23.30
N VAL A 143 -24.83 -9.03 24.06
CA VAL A 143 -23.88 -10.12 23.81
C VAL A 143 -24.17 -10.81 22.48
N PHE A 144 -25.43 -11.12 22.20
CA PHE A 144 -25.84 -11.76 20.94
C PHE A 144 -25.52 -10.89 19.72
N ALA A 145 -25.79 -9.59 19.81
CA ALA A 145 -25.47 -8.66 18.75
C ALA A 145 -23.96 -8.54 18.51
N ASP A 146 -23.14 -8.51 19.58
CA ASP A 146 -21.68 -8.39 19.48
C ASP A 146 -21.05 -9.61 18.80
N VAL A 147 -21.46 -10.82 19.19
CA VAL A 147 -21.03 -12.07 18.55
C VAL A 147 -21.53 -12.16 17.11
N GLY A 148 -22.79 -11.81 16.85
CA GLY A 148 -23.36 -11.80 15.51
C GLY A 148 -22.63 -10.85 14.55
N VAL A 149 -22.33 -9.64 15.00
CA VAL A 149 -21.54 -8.66 14.24
C VAL A 149 -20.15 -9.18 13.92
N MET A 150 -19.47 -9.82 14.89
CA MET A 150 -18.15 -10.40 14.68
C MET A 150 -18.17 -11.46 13.58
N VAL A 151 -19.13 -12.39 13.61
CA VAL A 151 -19.30 -13.43 12.60
C VAL A 151 -19.56 -12.81 11.21
N LEU A 152 -20.47 -11.85 11.12
CA LEU A 152 -20.78 -11.16 9.86
C LEU A 152 -19.56 -10.40 9.32
N ALA A 153 -18.81 -9.74 10.19
CA ALA A 153 -17.57 -9.03 9.80
C ALA A 153 -16.52 -9.99 9.24
N VAL A 154 -16.34 -11.16 9.85
CA VAL A 154 -15.43 -12.21 9.34
C VAL A 154 -15.88 -12.72 7.97
N LEU A 155 -17.17 -13.01 7.79
CA LEU A 155 -17.72 -13.45 6.51
C LEU A 155 -17.54 -12.37 5.43
N ASN A 156 -17.78 -11.10 5.78
CA ASN A 156 -17.55 -9.99 4.84
C ASN A 156 -16.07 -9.82 4.50
N ALA A 157 -15.15 -10.04 5.46
CA ALA A 157 -13.71 -9.96 5.22
C ALA A 157 -13.22 -11.01 4.22
N MET A 158 -13.90 -12.15 4.07
CA MET A 158 -13.58 -13.16 3.06
C MET A 158 -13.72 -12.65 1.62
N ARG A 159 -14.45 -11.56 1.39
CA ARG A 159 -14.57 -10.88 0.09
C ARG A 159 -13.30 -10.14 -0.33
N ALA A 160 -12.32 -10.00 0.57
CA ALA A 160 -11.03 -9.37 0.26
C ALA A 160 -10.10 -10.25 -0.60
N ARG A 161 -10.45 -11.53 -0.78
CA ARG A 161 -9.73 -12.48 -1.64
C ARG A 161 -9.99 -12.24 -3.12
#